data_f5c6979c254c05227bdbd6bbcbb4f8f7
#
_entry.id   f5c6979c254c05227bdbd6bbcbb4f8f7
#
_cell.length_a   1.000
_cell.length_b   1.000
_cell.length_c   1.000
_cell.angle_alpha   90.00
_cell.angle_beta   90.00
_cell.angle_gamma   90.00
#
_symmetry.space_group_name_H-M   'P 1'
#
loop_
_entity.id
_entity.type
_entity.pdbx_description
1 polymer ?
#
loop_
_entity_poly.entity_id
_entity_poly.type
_entity_poly.pdbx_seq_one_letter_code
_entity_poly.pdbx_strand_id
1 'polypeptide(L)'
;MTARWLRSPFFAAAMFGLLGTLLLIYANRSSERGRVVAASMPDGAGVLDGGMADEGMAHMAGHMYMTTLRAPKAGDQPKADAVVAAAKQAMAPYQDYRKALADGYTIFLPDVPQPQYHFTKREYGFQAAFQFDPLKPTSLLYKKKADGGYKLVGAMYTDRMRASEDELDERIPLSIARWHQHINFCKAPKGQEAAYFGADAKFGLRGSITTEAACNAAGGEFYPHLFGWMVHVYPYETDPRKIWSVDDDDQGHDNMDHAAMPGMQMN
;
A
#
# COMPACT_ATOMS: atom_id res chain seq x y z
N MET A 1 -55.62 -28.51 -4.61
CA MET A 1 -54.56 -29.50 -4.98
C MET A 1 -53.25 -28.97 -4.51
N THR A 2 -52.77 -29.41 -3.36
CA THR A 2 -51.56 -28.92 -2.68
C THR A 2 -50.41 -29.88 -2.98
N ALA A 3 -49.38 -29.38 -3.65
CA ALA A 3 -48.17 -30.13 -3.95
C ALA A 3 -47.32 -30.31 -2.69
N ARG A 4 -47.35 -31.51 -2.09
CA ARG A 4 -46.44 -32.00 -1.06
C ARG A 4 -45.30 -32.75 -1.76
N TRP A 5 -44.19 -32.11 -2.09
CA TRP A 5 -42.94 -32.80 -2.47
C TRP A 5 -41.75 -31.96 -2.01
N LEU A 6 -40.76 -32.61 -1.40
CA LEU A 6 -39.45 -32.18 -0.93
C LEU A 6 -39.28 -32.04 0.60
N ARG A 7 -39.37 -33.19 1.28
CA ARG A 7 -38.66 -33.45 2.50
C ARG A 7 -38.06 -34.86 2.43
N SER A 8 -36.97 -35.01 1.70
CA SER A 8 -36.14 -36.22 1.76
C SER A 8 -34.88 -35.94 2.54
N PRO A 9 -34.60 -36.61 3.67
CA PRO A 9 -33.41 -36.40 4.48
C PRO A 9 -32.10 -36.89 3.81
N PHE A 10 -32.21 -37.54 2.64
CA PHE A 10 -31.03 -38.04 1.91
C PHE A 10 -30.26 -36.99 1.12
N PHE A 11 -30.82 -35.81 0.88
CA PHE A 11 -30.09 -34.74 0.16
C PHE A 11 -29.15 -33.94 1.08
N ALA A 12 -29.35 -33.92 2.37
CA ALA A 12 -28.50 -33.17 3.31
C ALA A 12 -27.18 -33.89 3.62
N ALA A 13 -27.13 -35.22 3.53
CA ALA A 13 -25.92 -35.99 3.88
C ALA A 13 -24.86 -35.99 2.77
N ALA A 14 -25.24 -35.79 1.51
CA ALA A 14 -24.31 -35.81 0.37
C ALA A 14 -23.50 -34.50 0.24
N MET A 15 -24.04 -33.36 0.70
CA MET A 15 -23.34 -32.06 0.62
C MET A 15 -22.29 -31.89 1.70
N PHE A 16 -22.44 -32.48 2.88
CA PHE A 16 -21.46 -32.38 3.96
C PHE A 16 -20.24 -33.31 3.76
N GLY A 17 -20.38 -34.39 3.02
CA GLY A 17 -19.28 -35.30 2.69
C GLY A 17 -18.28 -34.72 1.69
N LEU A 18 -18.75 -33.92 0.72
CA LEU A 18 -17.90 -33.30 -0.29
C LEU A 18 -17.09 -32.10 0.25
N LEU A 19 -17.63 -31.32 1.18
CA LEU A 19 -16.92 -30.23 1.83
C LEU A 19 -15.83 -30.73 2.81
N GLY A 20 -16.08 -31.84 3.50
CA GLY A 20 -15.12 -32.43 4.44
C GLY A 20 -13.89 -32.99 3.73
N THR A 21 -14.07 -33.63 2.57
CA THR A 21 -12.97 -34.17 1.78
C THR A 21 -12.13 -33.08 1.09
N LEU A 22 -12.73 -31.98 0.65
CA LEU A 22 -11.98 -30.84 0.10
C LEU A 22 -11.12 -30.14 1.17
N LEU A 23 -11.61 -30.00 2.39
CA LEU A 23 -10.87 -29.40 3.51
C LEU A 23 -9.69 -30.27 3.94
N LEU A 24 -9.83 -31.61 3.95
CA LEU A 24 -8.76 -32.55 4.29
C LEU A 24 -7.68 -32.58 3.19
N ILE A 25 -8.03 -32.47 1.92
CA ILE A 25 -7.05 -32.38 0.82
C ILE A 25 -6.29 -31.05 0.87
N TYR A 26 -6.93 -29.96 1.27
CA TYR A 26 -6.28 -28.66 1.41
C TYR A 26 -5.33 -28.61 2.61
N ALA A 27 -5.70 -29.20 3.76
CA ALA A 27 -4.88 -29.29 4.95
C ALA A 27 -3.63 -30.18 4.73
N ASN A 28 -3.79 -31.29 3.98
CA ASN A 28 -2.67 -32.22 3.75
C ASN A 28 -1.64 -31.67 2.72
N ARG A 29 -2.08 -30.82 1.78
CA ARG A 29 -1.16 -30.14 0.86
C ARG A 29 -0.37 -28.99 1.51
N SER A 30 -0.85 -28.44 2.62
CA SER A 30 -0.17 -27.37 3.35
C SER A 30 0.98 -27.88 4.22
N SER A 31 0.94 -29.17 4.62
CA SER A 31 1.92 -29.79 5.53
C SER A 31 3.19 -30.26 4.81
N GLU A 32 3.16 -30.51 3.51
CA GLU A 32 4.34 -31.00 2.78
C GLU A 32 5.22 -29.89 2.15
N ARG A 33 4.82 -28.61 2.25
CA ARG A 33 5.61 -27.49 1.73
C ARG A 33 6.48 -26.77 2.77
N GLY A 34 6.65 -27.33 3.95
CA GLY A 34 7.40 -26.77 5.06
C GLY A 34 8.89 -27.12 5.12
N ARG A 35 9.52 -27.49 4.00
CA ARG A 35 10.98 -27.70 3.97
C ARG A 35 11.59 -27.04 2.76
N VAL A 36 11.58 -25.69 2.76
CA VAL A 36 12.46 -24.93 1.87
C VAL A 36 13.75 -24.69 2.64
N VAL A 37 14.81 -25.33 2.15
CA VAL A 37 16.19 -25.12 2.55
C VAL A 37 16.47 -23.61 2.49
N ALA A 38 16.99 -23.05 3.58
CA ALA A 38 17.51 -21.69 3.60
C ALA A 38 18.62 -21.59 2.57
N ALA A 39 18.31 -21.10 1.39
CA ALA A 39 19.32 -20.65 0.44
C ALA A 39 19.89 -19.35 0.99
N SER A 40 21.17 -19.40 1.33
CA SER A 40 21.97 -18.23 1.69
C SER A 40 21.77 -17.15 0.62
N MET A 41 21.24 -16.00 0.99
CA MET A 41 21.26 -14.83 0.15
C MET A 41 22.70 -14.42 -0.05
N PRO A 42 23.17 -14.13 -1.26
CA PRO A 42 24.48 -13.53 -1.45
C PRO A 42 24.46 -12.12 -0.86
N ASP A 43 25.48 -11.83 -0.05
CA ASP A 43 25.82 -10.48 0.40
C ASP A 43 26.15 -9.61 -0.84
N GLY A 44 25.11 -8.96 -1.35
CA GLY A 44 25.17 -8.01 -2.43
C GLY A 44 24.42 -6.75 -2.01
N ALA A 45 25.07 -5.95 -1.13
CA ALA A 45 24.69 -4.56 -0.98
C ALA A 45 24.91 -3.89 -2.36
N GLY A 46 23.87 -3.86 -3.18
CA GLY A 46 23.84 -3.01 -4.35
C GLY A 46 23.99 -1.57 -3.90
N VAL A 47 25.17 -1.01 -4.15
CA VAL A 47 25.42 0.42 -4.05
C VAL A 47 24.35 1.11 -4.88
N LEU A 48 23.44 1.80 -4.23
CA LEU A 48 22.46 2.66 -4.89
C LEU A 48 23.26 3.78 -5.55
N ASP A 49 23.29 3.75 -6.88
CA ASP A 49 23.84 4.82 -7.69
C ASP A 49 23.13 6.13 -7.35
N GLY A 50 23.94 7.18 -7.11
CA GLY A 50 23.57 8.42 -6.47
C GLY A 50 22.55 9.29 -7.23
N GLY A 51 21.30 8.88 -7.18
CA GLY A 51 20.15 9.75 -7.45
C GLY A 51 19.49 10.07 -6.11
N MET A 52 19.46 11.35 -5.75
CA MET A 52 18.95 11.97 -4.52
C MET A 52 17.98 11.03 -3.76
N ALA A 53 18.51 10.39 -2.71
CA ALA A 53 17.68 9.66 -1.77
C ALA A 53 16.84 10.69 -1.04
N ASP A 54 15.55 10.69 -1.35
CA ASP A 54 14.54 11.46 -0.67
C ASP A 54 14.61 11.17 0.85
N GLU A 55 14.81 12.19 1.66
CA GLU A 55 14.93 12.06 3.12
C GLU A 55 13.69 11.38 3.73
N GLY A 56 12.50 11.57 3.14
CA GLY A 56 11.26 10.89 3.54
C GLY A 56 11.34 9.37 3.38
N MET A 57 11.99 8.88 2.33
CA MET A 57 12.20 7.45 2.09
C MET A 57 13.25 6.83 3.01
N ALA A 58 14.25 7.60 3.46
CA ALA A 58 15.25 7.12 4.39
C ALA A 58 14.65 6.70 5.74
N HIS A 59 13.61 7.38 6.21
CA HIS A 59 12.90 7.03 7.45
C HIS A 59 12.03 5.77 7.34
N MET A 60 11.68 5.33 6.12
CA MET A 60 10.89 4.13 5.89
C MET A 60 11.68 2.94 5.33
N ALA A 61 13.00 3.08 5.15
CA ALA A 61 13.84 2.08 4.49
C ALA A 61 13.73 0.66 5.10
N GLY A 62 13.49 0.56 6.41
CA GLY A 62 13.29 -0.72 7.10
C GLY A 62 11.86 -1.28 7.03
N HIS A 63 10.90 -0.49 6.57
CA HIS A 63 9.47 -0.80 6.57
C HIS A 63 8.82 -0.78 5.20
N MET A 64 9.61 -0.60 4.15
CA MET A 64 9.13 -0.56 2.77
C MET A 64 10.01 -1.43 1.88
N TYR A 65 9.37 -2.25 1.06
CA TYR A 65 9.99 -2.98 -0.03
C TYR A 65 9.43 -2.44 -1.35
N MET A 66 10.30 -2.06 -2.28
CA MET A 66 9.93 -1.46 -3.56
C MET A 66 10.45 -2.31 -4.72
N THR A 67 9.66 -2.35 -5.81
CA THR A 67 10.13 -2.93 -7.07
C THR A 67 11.29 -2.13 -7.65
N THR A 68 12.17 -2.80 -8.37
CA THR A 68 13.22 -2.14 -9.15
C THR A 68 12.64 -1.57 -10.44
N LEU A 69 13.08 -0.36 -10.84
CA LEU A 69 12.74 0.18 -12.15
C LEU A 69 13.35 -0.71 -13.25
N ARG A 70 12.57 -0.97 -14.29
CA ARG A 70 12.99 -1.72 -15.49
C ARG A 70 13.39 -0.77 -16.62
N ALA A 71 14.12 -1.29 -17.58
CA ALA A 71 14.39 -0.56 -18.82
C ALA A 71 13.07 -0.27 -19.56
N PRO A 72 12.87 0.96 -20.08
CA PRO A 72 11.68 1.32 -20.82
C PRO A 72 11.46 0.45 -22.06
N LYS A 73 10.21 0.07 -22.31
CA LYS A 73 9.76 -0.66 -23.49
C LYS A 73 8.83 0.22 -24.34
N ALA A 74 8.76 -0.09 -25.63
CA ALA A 74 7.77 0.56 -26.50
C ALA A 74 6.35 0.30 -25.94
N GLY A 75 5.58 1.38 -25.77
CA GLY A 75 4.21 1.31 -25.23
C GLY A 75 4.08 1.56 -23.72
N ASP A 76 5.16 1.57 -22.95
CA ASP A 76 5.10 1.80 -21.50
C ASP A 76 4.52 3.18 -21.18
N GLN A 77 5.03 4.24 -21.81
CA GLN A 77 4.54 5.60 -21.54
C GLN A 77 3.06 5.77 -21.93
N PRO A 78 2.59 5.39 -23.11
CA PRO A 78 1.16 5.45 -23.44
C PRO A 78 0.28 4.65 -22.49
N LYS A 79 0.75 3.51 -21.99
CA LYS A 79 0.04 2.69 -21.03
C LYS A 79 -0.08 3.40 -19.67
N ALA A 80 1.01 3.96 -19.16
CA ALA A 80 1.01 4.75 -17.94
C ALA A 80 0.11 6.00 -18.06
N ASP A 81 0.19 6.72 -19.18
CA ASP A 81 -0.64 7.89 -19.47
C ASP A 81 -2.14 7.54 -19.48
N ALA A 82 -2.51 6.36 -20.03
CA ALA A 82 -3.88 5.86 -20.00
C ALA A 82 -4.36 5.62 -18.56
N VAL A 83 -3.51 5.08 -17.68
CA VAL A 83 -3.84 4.92 -16.26
C VAL A 83 -4.01 6.27 -15.56
N VAL A 84 -3.14 7.25 -15.84
CA VAL A 84 -3.26 8.62 -15.31
C VAL A 84 -4.58 9.26 -15.74
N ALA A 85 -4.94 9.11 -17.02
CA ALA A 85 -6.21 9.63 -17.54
C ALA A 85 -7.42 8.96 -16.88
N ALA A 86 -7.39 7.65 -16.72
CA ALA A 86 -8.44 6.89 -16.04
C ALA A 86 -8.54 7.27 -14.55
N ALA A 87 -7.40 7.47 -13.88
CA ALA A 87 -7.38 7.96 -12.49
C ALA A 87 -8.05 9.33 -12.37
N LYS A 88 -7.75 10.29 -13.27
CA LYS A 88 -8.43 11.60 -13.31
C LYS A 88 -9.93 11.46 -13.43
N GLN A 89 -10.38 10.60 -14.34
CA GLN A 89 -11.80 10.32 -14.55
C GLN A 89 -12.45 9.72 -13.29
N ALA A 90 -11.81 8.70 -12.69
CA ALA A 90 -12.30 8.03 -11.49
C ALA A 90 -12.37 8.98 -10.29
N MET A 91 -11.41 9.89 -10.16
CA MET A 91 -11.29 10.84 -9.06
C MET A 91 -12.21 12.06 -9.20
N ALA A 92 -12.62 12.41 -10.42
CA ALA A 92 -13.37 13.64 -10.69
C ALA A 92 -14.60 13.85 -9.80
N PRO A 93 -15.42 12.83 -9.47
CA PRO A 93 -16.59 13.00 -8.60
C PRO A 93 -16.24 13.25 -7.13
N TYR A 94 -15.00 13.02 -6.72
CA TYR A 94 -14.58 12.94 -5.32
C TYR A 94 -13.78 14.15 -4.83
N GLN A 95 -13.85 15.28 -5.54
CA GLN A 95 -13.29 16.56 -5.05
C GLN A 95 -13.93 16.97 -3.71
N ASP A 96 -15.22 16.68 -3.51
CA ASP A 96 -15.83 16.66 -2.19
C ASP A 96 -15.68 15.25 -1.57
N TYR A 97 -14.84 15.15 -0.55
CA TYR A 97 -14.58 13.89 0.15
C TYR A 97 -15.83 13.23 0.74
N ARG A 98 -16.89 14.04 1.04
CA ARG A 98 -18.14 13.50 1.58
C ARG A 98 -18.83 12.58 0.57
N LYS A 99 -18.66 12.87 -0.72
CA LYS A 99 -19.17 11.99 -1.76
C LYS A 99 -18.43 10.66 -1.77
N ALA A 100 -17.10 10.65 -1.55
CA ALA A 100 -16.36 9.40 -1.43
C ALA A 100 -16.89 8.55 -0.27
N LEU A 101 -17.14 9.17 0.88
CA LEU A 101 -17.74 8.48 2.04
C LEU A 101 -19.14 7.94 1.72
N ALA A 102 -19.99 8.74 1.05
CA ALA A 102 -21.33 8.33 0.64
C ALA A 102 -21.31 7.15 -0.34
N ASP A 103 -20.29 7.07 -1.20
CA ASP A 103 -20.10 6.00 -2.18
C ASP A 103 -19.38 4.78 -1.60
N GLY A 104 -19.17 4.72 -0.28
CA GLY A 104 -18.68 3.54 0.45
C GLY A 104 -17.16 3.48 0.63
N TYR A 105 -16.43 4.56 0.37
CA TYR A 105 -15.06 4.68 0.82
C TYR A 105 -15.03 4.90 2.33
N THR A 106 -14.04 4.34 3.02
CA THR A 106 -13.83 4.50 4.46
C THR A 106 -12.43 5.02 4.73
N ILE A 107 -12.29 5.92 5.69
CA ILE A 107 -10.97 6.47 6.04
C ILE A 107 -10.19 5.38 6.79
N PHE A 108 -8.99 5.07 6.30
CA PHE A 108 -8.08 4.18 6.99
C PHE A 108 -7.42 4.91 8.16
N LEU A 109 -7.54 4.37 9.38
CA LEU A 109 -7.03 4.94 10.64
C LEU A 109 -7.38 6.44 10.81
N PRO A 110 -8.68 6.80 10.88
CA PRO A 110 -9.12 8.21 10.85
C PRO A 110 -8.61 9.04 12.03
N ASP A 111 -8.38 8.39 13.18
CA ASP A 111 -7.95 9.03 14.45
C ASP A 111 -6.42 9.14 14.56
N VAL A 112 -5.68 8.55 13.61
CA VAL A 112 -4.23 8.62 13.56
C VAL A 112 -3.81 9.76 12.64
N PRO A 113 -3.01 10.74 13.10
CA PRO A 113 -2.45 11.76 12.24
C PRO A 113 -1.59 11.13 11.14
N GLN A 114 -1.90 11.44 9.88
CA GLN A 114 -1.22 10.93 8.71
C GLN A 114 -0.92 12.10 7.78
N PRO A 115 0.25 12.13 7.12
CA PRO A 115 0.56 13.16 6.11
C PRO A 115 -0.44 13.07 4.95
N GLN A 116 -0.86 11.84 4.61
CA GLN A 116 -1.82 11.54 3.59
C GLN A 116 -2.81 10.48 4.07
N TYR A 117 -4.10 10.75 3.95
CA TYR A 117 -5.17 9.84 4.35
C TYR A 117 -5.67 9.01 3.17
N HIS A 118 -5.78 7.71 3.39
CA HIS A 118 -6.34 6.78 2.42
C HIS A 118 -7.83 6.59 2.68
N PHE A 119 -8.67 7.03 1.75
CA PHE A 119 -10.08 6.69 1.71
C PHE A 119 -10.21 5.41 0.89
N THR A 120 -10.41 4.28 1.54
CA THR A 120 -10.30 2.95 0.93
C THR A 120 -11.66 2.34 0.68
N LYS A 121 -11.84 1.78 -0.52
CA LYS A 121 -13.01 0.99 -0.91
C LYS A 121 -12.61 -0.49 -0.98
N ARG A 122 -12.94 -1.25 0.05
CA ARG A 122 -12.52 -2.66 0.20
C ARG A 122 -12.96 -3.55 -0.95
N GLU A 123 -14.14 -3.29 -1.51
CA GLU A 123 -14.64 -3.99 -2.69
C GLU A 123 -13.68 -3.86 -3.88
N TYR A 124 -13.16 -2.65 -4.13
CA TYR A 124 -12.22 -2.41 -5.21
C TYR A 124 -10.85 -3.08 -4.95
N GLY A 125 -10.40 -3.09 -3.70
CA GLY A 125 -9.21 -3.84 -3.30
C GLY A 125 -9.35 -5.34 -3.51
N PHE A 126 -10.53 -5.90 -3.22
CA PHE A 126 -10.83 -7.30 -3.50
C PHE A 126 -10.85 -7.60 -5.00
N GLN A 127 -11.52 -6.75 -5.81
CA GLN A 127 -11.56 -6.91 -7.27
C GLN A 127 -10.17 -6.79 -7.89
N ALA A 128 -9.35 -5.86 -7.41
CA ALA A 128 -7.99 -5.63 -7.88
C ALA A 128 -7.07 -6.86 -7.73
N ALA A 129 -7.34 -7.75 -6.78
CA ALA A 129 -6.60 -9.00 -6.64
C ALA A 129 -6.75 -9.95 -7.83
N PHE A 130 -7.79 -9.76 -8.65
CA PHE A 130 -8.10 -10.62 -9.80
C PHE A 130 -8.02 -9.88 -11.13
N GLN A 131 -8.38 -8.61 -11.16
CA GLN A 131 -8.43 -7.81 -12.37
C GLN A 131 -8.06 -6.36 -12.07
N PHE A 132 -7.13 -5.81 -12.84
CA PHE A 132 -6.79 -4.40 -12.79
C PHE A 132 -7.80 -3.57 -13.58
N ASP A 133 -8.43 -2.61 -12.92
CA ASP A 133 -9.33 -1.64 -13.54
C ASP A 133 -8.91 -0.23 -13.08
N PRO A 134 -8.28 0.57 -13.96
CA PRO A 134 -7.80 1.89 -13.57
C PRO A 134 -8.92 2.90 -13.26
N LEU A 135 -10.18 2.58 -13.57
CA LEU A 135 -11.35 3.36 -13.14
C LEU A 135 -11.81 3.03 -11.71
N LYS A 136 -11.20 2.03 -11.07
CA LYS A 136 -11.55 1.58 -9.71
C LYS A 136 -10.33 1.64 -8.78
N PRO A 137 -9.82 2.82 -8.45
CA PRO A 137 -8.73 2.93 -7.49
C PRO A 137 -9.17 2.34 -6.14
N THR A 138 -8.29 1.53 -5.54
CA THR A 138 -8.54 0.93 -4.23
C THR A 138 -8.69 1.98 -3.15
N SER A 139 -7.90 3.06 -3.24
CA SER A 139 -8.04 4.21 -2.35
C SER A 139 -7.95 5.53 -3.11
N LEU A 140 -8.66 6.51 -2.59
CA LEU A 140 -8.48 7.92 -2.91
C LEU A 140 -7.56 8.53 -1.86
N LEU A 141 -6.60 9.34 -2.29
CA LEU A 141 -5.59 9.93 -1.43
C LEU A 141 -5.96 11.39 -1.14
N TYR A 142 -6.03 11.73 0.15
CA TYR A 142 -6.42 13.06 0.59
C TYR A 142 -5.42 13.64 1.59
N LYS A 143 -5.15 14.94 1.47
CA LYS A 143 -4.50 15.73 2.51
C LYS A 143 -5.55 16.38 3.41
N LYS A 144 -5.34 16.31 4.72
CA LYS A 144 -6.20 17.00 5.69
C LYS A 144 -5.90 18.50 5.68
N LYS A 145 -6.95 19.31 5.58
CA LYS A 145 -6.83 20.78 5.62
C LYS A 145 -6.93 21.30 7.06
N ALA A 146 -6.47 22.53 7.25
CA ALA A 146 -6.55 23.20 8.55
C ALA A 146 -7.99 23.37 9.06
N ASP A 147 -8.98 23.47 8.16
CA ASP A 147 -10.41 23.56 8.47
C ASP A 147 -11.04 22.21 8.87
N GLY A 148 -10.25 21.14 8.93
CA GLY A 148 -10.69 19.78 9.24
C GLY A 148 -11.26 19.03 8.04
N GLY A 149 -11.41 19.66 6.87
CA GLY A 149 -11.80 19.02 5.63
C GLY A 149 -10.63 18.29 4.96
N TYR A 150 -10.86 17.78 3.75
CA TYR A 150 -9.87 17.01 2.99
C TYR A 150 -9.77 17.52 1.55
N LYS A 151 -8.55 17.57 1.02
CA LYS A 151 -8.23 17.90 -0.38
C LYS A 151 -7.79 16.62 -1.08
N LEU A 152 -8.46 16.25 -2.16
CA LEU A 152 -8.06 15.12 -3.02
C LEU A 152 -6.75 15.45 -3.72
N VAL A 153 -5.78 14.55 -3.64
CA VAL A 153 -4.46 14.72 -4.23
C VAL A 153 -4.08 13.59 -5.19
N GLY A 154 -4.56 12.37 -4.95
CA GLY A 154 -4.16 11.22 -5.76
C GLY A 154 -5.07 10.01 -5.58
N ALA A 155 -4.64 8.90 -6.16
CA ALA A 155 -5.25 7.60 -6.02
C ALA A 155 -4.20 6.53 -5.77
N MET A 156 -4.62 5.41 -5.20
CA MET A 156 -3.79 4.23 -4.98
C MET A 156 -4.45 3.01 -5.62
N TYR A 157 -3.65 2.25 -6.34
CA TYR A 157 -4.01 0.92 -6.83
C TYR A 157 -3.29 -0.14 -6.01
N THR A 158 -3.90 -1.32 -5.93
CA THR A 158 -3.33 -2.44 -5.17
C THR A 158 -3.29 -3.71 -6.00
N ASP A 159 -2.43 -4.63 -5.58
CA ASP A 159 -2.44 -6.01 -6.00
C ASP A 159 -2.23 -6.94 -4.80
N ARG A 160 -2.45 -8.25 -5.01
CA ARG A 160 -2.23 -9.27 -3.99
C ARG A 160 -0.76 -9.29 -3.55
N MET A 161 -0.53 -9.67 -2.31
CA MET A 161 0.79 -9.70 -1.69
C MET A 161 1.82 -10.54 -2.48
N ARG A 162 1.37 -11.60 -3.16
CA ARG A 162 2.23 -12.55 -3.89
C ARG A 162 2.23 -12.31 -5.40
N ALA A 163 1.76 -11.17 -5.88
CA ALA A 163 1.90 -10.84 -7.29
C ALA A 163 3.39 -10.72 -7.63
N SER A 164 3.77 -11.29 -8.77
CA SER A 164 5.12 -11.17 -9.31
C SER A 164 5.33 -9.77 -9.90
N GLU A 165 6.58 -9.35 -10.02
CA GLU A 165 6.91 -8.09 -10.68
C GLU A 165 6.43 -8.05 -12.15
N ASP A 166 6.36 -9.19 -12.83
CA ASP A 166 5.82 -9.25 -14.19
C ASP A 166 4.30 -8.97 -14.20
N GLU A 167 3.55 -9.51 -13.25
CA GLU A 167 2.12 -9.18 -13.09
C GLU A 167 1.90 -7.71 -12.75
N LEU A 168 2.78 -7.10 -11.97
CA LEU A 168 2.74 -5.67 -11.66
C LEU A 168 3.07 -4.81 -12.90
N ASP A 169 4.09 -5.21 -13.67
CA ASP A 169 4.50 -4.56 -14.94
C ASP A 169 3.38 -4.60 -15.99
N GLU A 170 2.60 -5.71 -16.00
CA GLU A 170 1.41 -5.82 -16.84
C GLU A 170 0.28 -4.86 -16.47
N ARG A 171 0.22 -4.38 -15.23
CA ARG A 171 -0.78 -3.40 -14.78
C ARG A 171 -0.31 -1.98 -15.04
N ILE A 172 0.85 -1.63 -14.49
CA ILE A 172 1.49 -0.33 -14.64
C ILE A 172 2.98 -0.59 -14.85
N PRO A 173 3.56 -0.11 -15.97
CA PRO A 173 4.95 -0.41 -16.33
C PRO A 173 5.95 -0.05 -15.23
N LEU A 174 6.80 -1.02 -14.88
CA LEU A 174 7.87 -0.84 -13.90
C LEU A 174 9.01 0.06 -14.40
N SER A 175 9.00 0.43 -15.68
CA SER A 175 9.88 1.47 -16.23
C SER A 175 9.42 2.89 -15.86
N ILE A 176 8.17 3.05 -15.39
CA ILE A 176 7.54 4.34 -15.09
C ILE A 176 7.24 4.49 -13.61
N ALA A 177 6.69 3.45 -12.97
CA ALA A 177 6.23 3.49 -11.59
C ALA A 177 6.81 2.35 -10.76
N ARG A 178 7.08 2.61 -9.48
CA ARG A 178 7.47 1.58 -8.52
C ARG A 178 6.27 1.18 -7.69
N TRP A 179 6.04 -0.14 -7.62
CA TRP A 179 5.15 -0.70 -6.64
C TRP A 179 5.90 -0.91 -5.34
N HIS A 180 5.20 -0.77 -4.22
CA HIS A 180 5.77 -0.97 -2.89
C HIS A 180 4.88 -1.83 -2.02
N GLN A 181 5.48 -2.44 -0.99
CA GLN A 181 4.80 -3.15 0.11
C GLN A 181 5.30 -2.59 1.43
N HIS A 182 4.40 -2.49 2.40
CA HIS A 182 4.83 -2.26 3.78
C HIS A 182 5.24 -3.58 4.42
N ILE A 183 6.45 -3.60 4.96
CA ILE A 183 7.08 -4.77 5.58
C ILE A 183 7.52 -4.46 7.02
N ASN A 184 7.85 -5.50 7.76
CA ASN A 184 8.46 -5.41 9.09
C ASN A 184 7.66 -4.55 10.08
N PHE A 185 6.33 -4.62 10.01
CA PHE A 185 5.48 -3.86 10.92
C PHE A 185 5.46 -4.49 12.31
N CYS A 186 5.85 -3.74 13.32
CA CYS A 186 5.70 -4.14 14.70
C CYS A 186 4.50 -3.40 15.31
N LYS A 187 3.46 -4.15 15.67
CA LYS A 187 2.29 -3.60 16.37
C LYS A 187 2.60 -3.46 17.85
N ALA A 188 2.34 -2.28 18.40
CA ALA A 188 2.53 -2.00 19.81
C ALA A 188 1.66 -2.88 20.70
N PRO A 189 2.14 -3.27 21.89
CA PRO A 189 1.28 -3.82 22.94
C PRO A 189 0.17 -2.85 23.31
N LYS A 190 -0.96 -3.39 23.75
CA LYS A 190 -2.08 -2.56 24.23
C LYS A 190 -1.62 -1.60 25.34
N GLY A 191 -1.98 -0.32 25.19
CA GLY A 191 -1.61 0.75 26.11
C GLY A 191 -0.27 1.44 25.78
N GLN A 192 0.40 1.04 24.70
CA GLN A 192 1.63 1.69 24.22
C GLN A 192 1.44 2.40 22.86
N GLU A 193 0.20 2.76 22.51
CA GLU A 193 -0.15 3.37 21.23
C GLU A 193 0.57 4.71 21.01
N ALA A 194 0.97 5.42 22.06
CA ALA A 194 1.77 6.64 21.96
C ALA A 194 3.15 6.40 21.32
N ALA A 195 3.70 5.18 21.42
CA ALA A 195 4.99 4.83 20.85
C ALA A 195 5.00 4.59 19.33
N TYR A 196 3.86 4.81 18.65
CA TYR A 196 3.77 4.91 17.19
C TYR A 196 4.23 6.27 16.65
N PHE A 197 4.37 7.28 17.51
CA PHE A 197 4.49 8.68 17.09
C PHE A 197 5.75 9.34 17.63
N GLY A 198 6.15 10.44 16.97
CA GLY A 198 7.30 11.25 17.36
C GLY A 198 8.60 10.78 16.72
N ALA A 199 9.67 11.54 16.97
CA ALA A 199 11.01 11.26 16.42
C ALA A 199 11.59 9.92 16.93
N ASP A 200 11.17 9.48 18.13
CA ASP A 200 11.62 8.25 18.77
C ASP A 200 10.57 7.13 18.67
N ALA A 201 9.74 7.14 17.62
CA ALA A 201 8.75 6.09 17.42
C ALA A 201 9.41 4.71 17.42
N LYS A 202 8.87 3.77 18.20
CA LYS A 202 9.35 2.39 18.29
C LYS A 202 8.59 1.46 17.36
N PHE A 203 7.28 1.63 17.29
CA PHE A 203 6.35 0.75 16.60
C PHE A 203 5.80 1.38 15.33
N GLY A 204 5.17 0.56 14.47
CA GLY A 204 4.54 1.03 13.26
C GLY A 204 5.49 1.16 12.08
N LEU A 205 5.01 1.80 11.01
CA LEU A 205 5.77 1.94 9.75
C LEU A 205 6.89 2.97 9.81
N ARG A 206 6.93 3.80 10.85
CA ARG A 206 7.99 4.79 11.12
C ARG A 206 8.78 4.45 12.37
N GLY A 207 8.53 3.28 12.96
CA GLY A 207 9.18 2.85 14.18
C GLY A 207 10.61 2.36 13.94
N SER A 208 11.41 2.37 14.99
CA SER A 208 12.80 1.85 14.94
C SER A 208 12.88 0.32 14.95
N ILE A 209 11.77 -0.37 15.24
CA ILE A 209 11.73 -1.83 15.32
C ILE A 209 11.40 -2.40 13.94
N THR A 210 12.41 -3.01 13.29
CA THR A 210 12.31 -3.57 11.93
C THR A 210 12.50 -5.08 11.87
N THR A 211 12.67 -5.76 13.02
CA THR A 211 12.89 -7.21 13.07
C THR A 211 11.92 -7.90 14.02
N GLU A 212 11.58 -9.15 13.73
CA GLU A 212 10.71 -9.96 14.58
C GLU A 212 11.27 -10.10 16.00
N ALA A 213 12.58 -10.37 16.12
CA ALA A 213 13.23 -10.54 17.42
C ALA A 213 13.12 -9.27 18.28
N ALA A 214 13.35 -8.07 17.71
CA ALA A 214 13.22 -6.81 18.42
C ALA A 214 11.76 -6.51 18.78
N CYS A 215 10.81 -6.85 17.90
CA CYS A 215 9.39 -6.68 18.14
C CYS A 215 8.91 -7.56 19.30
N ASN A 216 9.29 -8.83 19.30
CA ASN A 216 8.97 -9.77 20.37
C ASN A 216 9.59 -9.34 21.72
N ALA A 217 10.85 -8.87 21.70
CA ALA A 217 11.52 -8.35 22.89
C ALA A 217 10.82 -7.09 23.46
N ALA A 218 10.18 -6.29 22.60
CA ALA A 218 9.39 -5.14 22.99
C ALA A 218 7.94 -5.51 23.38
N GLY A 219 7.56 -6.79 23.35
CA GLY A 219 6.22 -7.28 23.66
C GLY A 219 5.18 -7.01 22.57
N GLY A 220 5.64 -6.64 21.37
CA GLY A 220 4.79 -6.35 20.21
C GLY A 220 4.39 -7.61 19.43
N GLU A 221 3.59 -7.39 18.40
CA GLU A 221 3.16 -8.40 17.43
C GLU A 221 3.75 -8.07 16.06
N PHE A 222 4.56 -8.98 15.51
CA PHE A 222 5.30 -8.74 14.27
C PHE A 222 4.55 -9.21 13.03
N TYR A 223 4.49 -8.35 12.03
CA TYR A 223 3.92 -8.63 10.72
C TYR A 223 5.02 -8.43 9.65
N PRO A 224 5.53 -9.51 9.04
CA PRO A 224 6.56 -9.40 7.99
C PRO A 224 6.06 -8.65 6.76
N HIS A 225 4.77 -8.77 6.44
CA HIS A 225 4.07 -7.99 5.42
C HIS A 225 2.75 -7.51 5.99
N LEU A 226 2.42 -6.25 5.80
CA LEU A 226 1.19 -5.66 6.34
C LEU A 226 0.05 -5.68 5.33
N PHE A 227 0.34 -5.37 4.05
CA PHE A 227 -0.63 -5.28 2.97
C PHE A 227 -0.09 -5.95 1.69
N GLY A 228 -0.91 -5.99 0.62
CA GLY A 228 -0.45 -6.33 -0.72
C GLY A 228 0.39 -5.23 -1.36
N TRP A 229 0.71 -5.39 -2.63
CA TRP A 229 1.39 -4.38 -3.41
C TRP A 229 0.53 -3.13 -3.57
N MET A 230 1.17 -1.97 -3.55
CA MET A 230 0.55 -0.66 -3.71
C MET A 230 1.35 0.20 -4.67
N VAL A 231 0.66 1.04 -5.43
CA VAL A 231 1.25 2.10 -6.25
C VAL A 231 0.38 3.34 -6.15
N HIS A 232 1.01 4.49 -5.95
CA HIS A 232 0.33 5.78 -5.90
C HIS A 232 0.38 6.45 -7.28
N VAL A 233 -0.63 7.25 -7.58
CA VAL A 233 -0.67 8.13 -8.74
C VAL A 233 -1.26 9.47 -8.33
N TYR A 234 -0.54 10.55 -8.69
CA TYR A 234 -0.94 11.94 -8.44
C TYR A 234 -1.23 12.63 -9.78
N PRO A 235 -2.42 12.37 -10.36
CA PRO A 235 -2.69 12.71 -11.75
C PRO A 235 -2.88 14.21 -11.99
N TYR A 236 -2.92 15.02 -10.94
CA TYR A 236 -3.00 16.49 -11.02
C TYR A 236 -1.64 17.17 -10.91
N GLU A 237 -0.58 16.39 -10.67
CA GLU A 237 0.79 16.89 -10.65
C GLU A 237 1.23 17.36 -12.03
N THR A 238 1.99 18.43 -12.07
CA THR A 238 2.56 19.01 -13.28
C THR A 238 3.98 18.57 -13.54
N ASP A 239 4.72 18.17 -12.49
CA ASP A 239 6.02 17.54 -12.61
C ASP A 239 5.86 16.04 -12.91
N PRO A 240 6.31 15.56 -14.08
CA PRO A 240 6.18 14.14 -14.43
C PRO A 240 6.81 13.18 -13.41
N ARG A 241 7.86 13.61 -12.70
CA ARG A 241 8.54 12.80 -11.69
C ARG A 241 7.67 12.56 -10.46
N LYS A 242 6.73 13.48 -10.18
CA LYS A 242 5.83 13.43 -9.02
C LYS A 242 4.54 12.66 -9.30
N ILE A 243 4.19 12.42 -10.56
CA ILE A 243 2.96 11.68 -10.93
C ILE A 243 2.93 10.29 -10.31
N TRP A 244 4.08 9.62 -10.20
CA TRP A 244 4.21 8.26 -9.69
C TRP A 244 5.08 8.19 -8.43
N SER A 245 5.17 9.27 -7.67
CA SER A 245 5.91 9.27 -6.39
C SER A 245 5.26 8.32 -5.39
N VAL A 246 6.07 7.75 -4.51
CA VAL A 246 5.60 6.83 -3.46
C VAL A 246 4.91 7.60 -2.34
N ASP A 247 5.47 8.73 -1.96
CA ASP A 247 4.95 9.64 -0.95
C ASP A 247 4.80 11.07 -1.51
N ASP A 248 3.75 11.76 -1.04
CA ASP A 248 3.51 13.17 -1.36
C ASP A 248 4.40 14.12 -0.51
N ASP A 249 5.17 13.59 0.44
CA ASP A 249 6.10 14.37 1.28
C ASP A 249 7.28 14.97 0.48
N ASP A 250 7.52 14.46 -0.74
CA ASP A 250 8.44 15.07 -1.72
C ASP A 250 7.97 16.46 -2.21
N GLN A 251 6.82 16.93 -1.76
CA GLN A 251 6.25 18.25 -2.10
C GLN A 251 6.51 19.33 -1.04
N GLY A 252 7.11 18.98 0.09
CA GLY A 252 7.17 19.86 1.28
C GLY A 252 8.44 20.67 1.47
N HIS A 253 9.53 20.40 0.76
CA HIS A 253 10.83 21.07 1.01
C HIS A 253 11.13 22.29 0.14
N ASP A 254 10.30 22.65 -0.83
CA ASP A 254 10.51 23.87 -1.63
C ASP A 254 10.02 25.18 -0.96
N ASN A 255 9.55 25.14 0.29
CA ASN A 255 9.09 26.35 1.02
C ASN A 255 9.85 26.56 2.36
N MET A 256 11.13 26.24 2.43
CA MET A 256 11.98 26.97 3.37
C MET A 256 12.48 28.20 2.63
N ASP A 257 11.70 29.27 2.73
CA ASP A 257 12.15 30.61 2.43
C ASP A 257 13.54 30.85 3.03
N HIS A 258 14.51 31.06 2.17
CA HIS A 258 15.77 31.74 2.51
C HIS A 258 15.46 33.22 2.83
N ALA A 259 14.53 33.44 3.75
CA ALA A 259 14.27 34.75 4.31
C ALA A 259 15.31 35.03 5.36
N ALA A 260 16.35 35.76 4.93
CA ALA A 260 17.10 36.73 5.70
C ALA A 260 17.76 36.21 6.99
N MET A 261 19.02 35.76 6.88
CA MET A 261 19.97 36.02 7.96
C MET A 261 20.44 37.48 7.87
N PRO A 262 20.13 38.37 8.82
CA PRO A 262 20.72 39.68 8.87
C PRO A 262 22.14 39.58 9.42
N GLY A 263 23.12 39.98 8.63
CA GLY A 263 24.37 40.61 9.02
C GLY A 263 25.24 39.93 10.07
N MET A 264 26.20 39.08 9.65
CA MET A 264 27.46 38.97 10.33
C MET A 264 28.51 39.76 9.52
N GLN A 265 28.79 40.99 9.97
CA GLN A 265 30.01 41.73 9.58
C GLN A 265 31.21 41.04 10.24
N MET A 266 32.14 40.63 9.41
CA MET A 266 33.48 40.27 9.87
C MET A 266 34.29 41.57 10.10
N ASN A 267 34.77 41.73 11.32
CA ASN A 267 35.97 42.49 11.64
C ASN A 267 37.15 41.54 11.80
#